data_eb6de1ac1ee482c97f179e81d6cf6598
#
_entry.id   eb6de1ac1ee482c97f179e81d6cf6598
#
_cell.length_a   1.000
_cell.length_b   1.000
_cell.length_c   1.000
_cell.angle_alpha   90.00
_cell.angle_beta   90.00
_cell.angle_gamma   90.00
#
_symmetry.space_group_name_H-M   'P 1'
#
loop_
_entity.id
_entity.type
_entity.pdbx_description
1 polymer ?
#
loop_
_entity_poly.entity_id
_entity_poly.type
_entity_poly.pdbx_seq_one_letter_code
_entity_poly.pdbx_strand_id
1 'polypeptide(L)'
;MHWKITALWGGKKVELRETQRAVTPFGGLVVFFEFLRRIGYCEAERQHLPFSLTSPNAIDPVETFTMFLLSVVAGARRFAHTSLLRADAALHALLGISRFPIDDTVRNLFKRFGQGQCQRFFSGLWNWQFERLPECSSGYSLDLDSTVFERYGHQLGALRGPNPRKHSRPSHHPLVAVLAEAHFLLHGWLRSGNCGTSRGVVEYLKEALALFARKTCASRGASRCRLF
;
A
#
# COMPACT_ATOMS: atom_id res chain seq x y z
N MET A 1 22.53 -18.25 -32.75
CA MET A 1 23.56 -18.97 -31.95
C MET A 1 22.92 -19.22 -30.57
N HIS A 2 22.60 -20.47 -30.24
CA HIS A 2 22.00 -20.77 -28.93
C HIS A 2 23.14 -21.11 -27.97
N TRP A 3 23.36 -20.27 -26.97
CA TRP A 3 24.34 -20.56 -25.94
C TRP A 3 23.70 -21.35 -24.80
N LYS A 4 24.47 -22.22 -24.20
CA LYS A 4 24.10 -23.05 -23.07
C LYS A 4 25.25 -22.99 -22.05
N ILE A 5 24.93 -22.61 -20.83
CA ILE A 5 25.86 -22.64 -19.71
C ILE A 5 25.41 -23.68 -18.72
N THR A 6 26.30 -24.55 -18.31
CA THR A 6 26.08 -25.51 -17.25
C THR A 6 26.85 -25.08 -16.00
N ALA A 7 26.20 -24.91 -14.88
CA ALA A 7 26.80 -24.55 -13.61
C ALA A 7 26.34 -25.53 -12.49
N LEU A 8 27.18 -25.69 -11.47
CA LEU A 8 26.81 -26.36 -10.24
C LEU A 8 26.36 -25.33 -9.23
N TRP A 9 25.12 -25.41 -8.78
CA TRP A 9 24.57 -24.52 -7.76
C TRP A 9 23.98 -25.33 -6.62
N GLY A 10 24.53 -25.17 -5.41
CA GLY A 10 24.07 -25.92 -4.23
C GLY A 10 24.11 -27.44 -4.43
N GLY A 11 25.14 -27.96 -5.13
CA GLY A 11 25.29 -29.40 -5.44
C GLY A 11 24.38 -29.91 -6.56
N LYS A 12 23.54 -29.07 -7.17
CA LYS A 12 22.68 -29.42 -8.29
C LYS A 12 23.27 -28.89 -9.61
N LYS A 13 23.17 -29.71 -10.66
CA LYS A 13 23.50 -29.29 -12.02
C LYS A 13 22.41 -28.40 -12.56
N VAL A 14 22.71 -27.12 -12.83
CA VAL A 14 21.80 -26.14 -13.41
C VAL A 14 22.23 -25.84 -14.84
N GLU A 15 21.29 -25.92 -15.77
CA GLU A 15 21.49 -25.54 -17.16
C GLU A 15 20.80 -24.21 -17.44
N LEU A 16 21.57 -23.20 -17.84
CA LEU A 16 21.07 -21.93 -18.34
C LEU A 16 21.01 -22.00 -19.88
N ARG A 17 19.84 -21.69 -20.43
CA ARG A 17 19.61 -21.67 -21.88
C ARG A 17 18.94 -20.36 -22.27
N GLU A 18 19.30 -19.88 -23.44
CA GLU A 18 18.55 -18.81 -24.08
C GLU A 18 17.15 -19.31 -24.48
N THR A 19 16.13 -18.49 -24.33
CA THR A 19 14.77 -18.78 -24.74
C THR A 19 14.18 -17.61 -25.52
N GLN A 20 13.42 -17.93 -26.57
CA GLN A 20 12.62 -16.94 -27.32
C GLN A 20 11.26 -16.69 -26.66
N ARG A 21 10.93 -17.40 -25.58
CA ARG A 21 9.70 -17.17 -24.83
C ARG A 21 9.86 -15.98 -23.91
N ALA A 22 8.85 -15.11 -23.88
CA ALA A 22 8.76 -14.05 -22.86
C ALA A 22 8.65 -14.69 -21.46
N VAL A 23 9.57 -14.35 -20.58
CA VAL A 23 9.65 -14.87 -19.21
C VAL A 23 9.69 -13.71 -18.25
N THR A 24 8.90 -13.79 -17.19
CA THR A 24 8.91 -12.84 -16.08
C THR A 24 9.04 -13.56 -14.74
N PRO A 25 9.90 -13.09 -13.81
CA PRO A 25 9.91 -13.57 -12.44
C PRO A 25 8.69 -13.10 -11.63
N PHE A 26 7.91 -12.16 -12.18
CA PHE A 26 6.78 -11.51 -11.51
C PHE A 26 5.41 -12.02 -11.97
N GLY A 27 5.32 -13.22 -12.52
CA GLY A 27 4.06 -13.78 -13.02
C GLY A 27 2.90 -13.76 -12.02
N GLY A 28 3.18 -13.90 -10.72
CA GLY A 28 2.19 -13.77 -9.65
C GLY A 28 1.54 -12.39 -9.56
N LEU A 29 2.22 -11.32 -9.98
CA LEU A 29 1.64 -9.97 -10.01
C LEU A 29 0.52 -9.84 -11.03
N VAL A 30 0.56 -10.62 -12.13
CA VAL A 30 -0.50 -10.63 -13.14
C VAL A 30 -1.80 -11.14 -12.53
N VAL A 31 -1.72 -12.21 -11.74
CA VAL A 31 -2.88 -12.78 -11.02
C VAL A 31 -3.39 -11.79 -9.98
N PHE A 32 -2.50 -11.14 -9.25
CA PHE A 32 -2.86 -10.12 -8.26
C PHE A 32 -3.49 -8.89 -8.91
N PHE A 33 -2.97 -8.43 -10.04
CA PHE A 33 -3.55 -7.31 -10.79
C PHE A 33 -4.94 -7.64 -11.30
N GLU A 34 -5.14 -8.83 -11.85
CA GLU A 34 -6.46 -9.29 -12.29
C GLU A 34 -7.44 -9.39 -11.09
N PHE A 35 -6.98 -9.84 -9.94
CA PHE A 35 -7.77 -9.80 -8.70
C PHE A 35 -8.19 -8.37 -8.35
N LEU A 36 -7.27 -7.39 -8.36
CA LEU A 36 -7.59 -5.98 -8.09
C LEU A 36 -8.64 -5.44 -9.06
N ARG A 37 -8.54 -5.79 -10.34
CA ARG A 37 -9.54 -5.42 -11.34
C ARG A 37 -10.91 -6.00 -11.02
N ARG A 38 -10.97 -7.29 -10.72
CA ARG A 38 -12.24 -8.00 -10.42
C ARG A 38 -12.95 -7.48 -9.19
N ILE A 39 -12.22 -7.06 -8.18
CA ILE A 39 -12.83 -6.47 -6.98
C ILE A 39 -13.20 -4.99 -7.16
N GLY A 40 -12.90 -4.38 -8.32
CA GLY A 40 -13.21 -2.98 -8.61
C GLY A 40 -12.28 -1.98 -7.91
N TYR A 41 -11.03 -2.36 -7.64
CA TYR A 41 -10.07 -1.51 -6.93
C TYR A 41 -9.70 -0.25 -7.72
N CYS A 42 -9.42 -0.39 -9.02
CA CYS A 42 -9.07 0.74 -9.89
C CYS A 42 -10.21 1.76 -10.03
N GLU A 43 -11.45 1.29 -10.05
CA GLU A 43 -12.64 2.14 -10.06
C GLU A 43 -12.81 2.88 -8.75
N ALA A 44 -12.55 2.23 -7.62
CA ALA A 44 -12.57 2.86 -6.31
C ALA A 44 -11.47 3.92 -6.18
N GLU A 45 -10.26 3.64 -6.67
CA GLU A 45 -9.20 4.65 -6.74
C GLU A 45 -9.65 5.86 -7.57
N ARG A 46 -10.20 5.64 -8.75
CA ARG A 46 -10.65 6.70 -9.68
C ARG A 46 -11.73 7.59 -9.07
N GLN A 47 -12.67 7.01 -8.36
CA GLN A 47 -13.76 7.75 -7.71
C GLN A 47 -13.26 8.68 -6.59
N HIS A 48 -12.18 8.30 -5.91
CA HIS A 48 -11.68 9.02 -4.75
C HIS A 48 -10.44 9.87 -5.02
N LEU A 49 -9.82 9.75 -6.21
CA LEU A 49 -8.66 10.54 -6.58
C LEU A 49 -9.03 12.03 -6.65
N PRO A 50 -8.34 12.90 -5.88
CA PRO A 50 -8.74 14.30 -5.75
C PRO A 50 -8.31 15.20 -6.91
N PHE A 51 -7.71 14.64 -7.96
CA PHE A 51 -7.23 15.37 -9.12
C PHE A 51 -7.18 14.48 -10.37
N SER A 52 -7.19 15.12 -11.52
CA SER A 52 -6.92 14.51 -12.83
C SER A 52 -5.69 15.17 -13.46
N LEU A 53 -5.07 14.47 -14.41
CA LEU A 53 -3.98 15.03 -15.20
C LEU A 53 -4.49 15.36 -16.61
N THR A 54 -4.19 16.56 -17.08
CA THR A 54 -4.66 17.06 -18.39
C THR A 54 -3.63 16.90 -19.50
N SER A 55 -2.36 16.62 -19.15
CA SER A 55 -1.31 16.44 -20.16
C SER A 55 -1.53 15.16 -20.97
N PRO A 56 -1.49 15.20 -22.29
CA PRO A 56 -1.65 14.00 -23.13
C PRO A 56 -0.52 12.99 -22.96
N ASN A 57 0.62 13.41 -22.42
CA ASN A 57 1.76 12.54 -22.14
C ASN A 57 1.78 12.01 -20.69
N ALA A 58 0.79 12.36 -19.86
CA ALA A 58 0.72 11.87 -18.49
C ALA A 58 0.29 10.40 -18.48
N ILE A 59 0.89 9.63 -17.58
CA ILE A 59 0.35 8.32 -17.21
C ILE A 59 -0.84 8.58 -16.29
N ASP A 60 -1.95 7.85 -16.49
CA ASP A 60 -3.14 7.95 -15.64
C ASP A 60 -2.72 7.82 -14.15
N PRO A 61 -3.17 8.73 -13.27
CA PRO A 61 -2.88 8.64 -11.84
C PRO A 61 -3.26 7.30 -11.21
N VAL A 62 -4.39 6.70 -11.60
CA VAL A 62 -4.83 5.38 -11.13
C VAL A 62 -3.84 4.31 -11.58
N GLU A 63 -3.43 4.34 -12.85
CA GLU A 63 -2.42 3.42 -13.37
C GLU A 63 -1.09 3.58 -12.61
N THR A 64 -0.65 4.84 -12.38
CA THR A 64 0.57 5.12 -11.62
C THR A 64 0.48 4.58 -10.19
N PHE A 65 -0.67 4.75 -9.52
CA PHE A 65 -0.88 4.28 -8.15
C PHE A 65 -0.91 2.75 -8.09
N THR A 66 -1.64 2.12 -9.00
CA THR A 66 -1.73 0.65 -9.09
C THR A 66 -0.35 0.04 -9.39
N MET A 67 0.42 0.60 -10.34
CA MET A 67 1.77 0.11 -10.65
C MET A 67 2.73 0.31 -9.47
N PHE A 68 2.59 1.40 -8.71
CA PHE A 68 3.33 1.57 -7.46
C PHE A 68 2.94 0.50 -6.43
N LEU A 69 1.66 0.20 -6.26
CA LEU A 69 1.18 -0.88 -5.39
C LEU A 69 1.79 -2.23 -5.79
N LEU A 70 1.77 -2.58 -7.08
CA LEU A 70 2.40 -3.80 -7.59
C LEU A 70 3.90 -3.83 -7.28
N SER A 71 4.59 -2.69 -7.39
CA SER A 71 6.00 -2.58 -7.03
C SER A 71 6.23 -2.85 -5.54
N VAL A 72 5.37 -2.35 -4.67
CA VAL A 72 5.43 -2.61 -3.22
C VAL A 72 5.21 -4.10 -2.91
N VAL A 73 4.22 -4.72 -3.54
CA VAL A 73 3.95 -6.16 -3.41
C VAL A 73 5.14 -7.00 -3.93
N ALA A 74 5.83 -6.53 -4.97
CA ALA A 74 7.08 -7.13 -5.46
C ALA A 74 8.29 -6.90 -4.55
N GLY A 75 8.12 -6.19 -3.42
CA GLY A 75 9.17 -5.94 -2.43
C GLY A 75 9.90 -4.60 -2.57
N ALA A 76 9.37 -3.65 -3.34
CA ALA A 76 9.95 -2.31 -3.43
C ALA A 76 9.87 -1.59 -2.08
N ARG A 77 11.02 -1.07 -1.62
CA ARG A 77 11.14 -0.28 -0.38
C ARG A 77 11.47 1.19 -0.64
N ARG A 78 11.70 1.55 -1.88
CA ARG A 78 12.04 2.91 -2.35
C ARG A 78 11.41 3.13 -3.71
N PHE A 79 11.11 4.36 -4.07
CA PHE A 79 10.58 4.68 -5.41
C PHE A 79 11.51 4.20 -6.54
N ALA A 80 12.84 4.30 -6.36
CA ALA A 80 13.80 3.80 -7.34
C ALA A 80 13.66 2.30 -7.65
N HIS A 81 13.08 1.51 -6.73
CA HIS A 81 12.87 0.08 -6.96
C HIS A 81 11.75 -0.21 -7.99
N THR A 82 10.93 0.78 -8.35
CA THR A 82 9.94 0.63 -9.44
C THR A 82 10.61 0.32 -10.78
N SER A 83 11.87 0.70 -10.94
CA SER A 83 12.67 0.38 -12.13
C SER A 83 12.81 -1.11 -12.41
N LEU A 84 12.71 -1.97 -11.39
CA LEU A 84 12.78 -3.43 -11.55
C LEU A 84 11.61 -3.95 -12.39
N LEU A 85 10.38 -3.52 -12.08
CA LEU A 85 9.21 -3.91 -12.84
C LEU A 85 9.16 -3.22 -14.21
N ARG A 86 9.66 -1.98 -14.29
CA ARG A 86 9.75 -1.24 -15.54
C ARG A 86 10.64 -1.91 -16.58
N ALA A 87 11.69 -2.62 -16.16
CA ALA A 87 12.59 -3.32 -17.04
C ALA A 87 12.00 -4.63 -17.60
N ASP A 88 10.88 -5.11 -17.08
CA ASP A 88 10.26 -6.38 -17.44
C ASP A 88 9.21 -6.20 -18.55
N ALA A 89 9.65 -6.28 -19.80
CA ALA A 89 8.76 -6.15 -20.96
C ALA A 89 7.69 -7.26 -21.04
N ALA A 90 8.01 -8.47 -20.55
CA ALA A 90 7.05 -9.58 -20.51
C ALA A 90 5.90 -9.28 -19.53
N LEU A 91 6.24 -8.74 -18.34
CA LEU A 91 5.24 -8.30 -17.38
C LEU A 91 4.34 -7.20 -17.96
N HIS A 92 4.92 -6.20 -18.64
CA HIS A 92 4.13 -5.12 -19.26
C HIS A 92 3.11 -5.66 -20.27
N ALA A 93 3.54 -6.57 -21.13
CA ALA A 93 2.65 -7.19 -22.11
C ALA A 93 1.51 -7.95 -21.44
N LEU A 94 1.79 -8.69 -20.37
CA LEU A 94 0.80 -9.46 -19.61
C LEU A 94 -0.19 -8.57 -18.83
N LEU A 95 0.28 -7.42 -18.33
CA LEU A 95 -0.56 -6.44 -17.65
C LEU A 95 -1.35 -5.54 -18.62
N GLY A 96 -1.03 -5.57 -19.92
CA GLY A 96 -1.64 -4.72 -20.95
C GLY A 96 -1.26 -3.25 -20.80
N ILE A 97 -0.10 -2.93 -20.22
CA ILE A 97 0.39 -1.57 -20.01
C ILE A 97 1.42 -1.17 -21.07
N SER A 98 1.30 0.05 -21.59
CA SER A 98 2.24 0.59 -22.56
C SER A 98 3.43 1.31 -21.93
N ARG A 99 3.24 1.89 -20.74
CA ARG A 99 4.23 2.72 -20.04
C ARG A 99 4.21 2.44 -18.54
N PHE A 100 5.31 1.94 -18.01
CA PHE A 100 5.46 1.81 -16.56
C PHE A 100 5.98 3.11 -15.95
N PRO A 101 5.41 3.61 -14.83
CA PRO A 101 5.86 4.86 -14.22
C PRO A 101 7.31 4.73 -13.71
N ILE A 102 8.08 5.79 -13.90
CA ILE A 102 9.39 5.95 -13.27
C ILE A 102 9.23 6.48 -11.83
N ASP A 103 10.28 6.40 -11.05
CA ASP A 103 10.29 6.88 -9.67
C ASP A 103 9.89 8.36 -9.52
N ASP A 104 10.30 9.22 -10.46
CA ASP A 104 9.88 10.62 -10.48
C ASP A 104 8.39 10.78 -10.79
N THR A 105 7.81 9.95 -11.66
CA THR A 105 6.36 9.95 -11.92
C THR A 105 5.59 9.64 -10.63
N VAL A 106 5.99 8.59 -9.93
CA VAL A 106 5.40 8.21 -8.64
C VAL A 106 5.59 9.31 -7.59
N ARG A 107 6.81 9.83 -7.47
CA ARG A 107 7.12 10.93 -6.53
C ARG A 107 6.30 12.18 -6.80
N ASN A 108 6.16 12.56 -8.08
CA ASN A 108 5.38 13.73 -8.47
C ASN A 108 3.87 13.51 -8.27
N LEU A 109 3.37 12.28 -8.42
CA LEU A 109 2.00 11.93 -8.05
C LEU A 109 1.76 12.19 -6.56
N PHE A 110 2.62 11.65 -5.68
CA PHE A 110 2.47 11.83 -4.23
C PHE A 110 2.63 13.29 -3.78
N LYS A 111 3.48 14.09 -4.44
CA LYS A 111 3.61 15.52 -4.14
C LYS A 111 2.34 16.33 -4.39
N ARG A 112 1.39 15.83 -5.17
CA ARG A 112 0.11 16.49 -5.44
C ARG A 112 -0.87 16.37 -4.28
N PHE A 113 -0.64 15.42 -3.37
CA PHE A 113 -1.51 15.23 -2.22
C PHE A 113 -1.17 16.21 -1.09
N GLY A 114 -2.07 17.14 -0.83
CA GLY A 114 -2.11 17.86 0.44
C GLY A 114 -2.80 17.02 1.52
N GLN A 115 -2.70 17.43 2.79
CA GLN A 115 -3.25 16.68 3.92
C GLN A 115 -4.75 16.38 3.76
N GLY A 116 -5.57 17.37 3.41
CA GLY A 116 -7.01 17.17 3.22
C GLY A 116 -7.34 16.27 2.03
N GLN A 117 -6.51 16.26 1.00
CA GLN A 117 -6.65 15.36 -0.15
C GLN A 117 -6.31 13.91 0.23
N CYS A 118 -5.24 13.71 1.01
CA CYS A 118 -4.92 12.39 1.58
C CYS A 118 -6.09 11.84 2.40
N GLN A 119 -6.63 12.66 3.31
CA GLN A 119 -7.75 12.24 4.16
C GLN A 119 -8.97 11.81 3.32
N ARG A 120 -9.37 12.61 2.32
CA ARG A 120 -10.51 12.27 1.46
C ARG A 120 -10.27 10.99 0.64
N PHE A 121 -9.10 10.87 0.03
CA PHE A 121 -8.74 9.72 -0.79
C PHE A 121 -8.72 8.42 0.01
N PHE A 122 -7.99 8.41 1.12
CA PHE A 122 -7.87 7.20 1.93
C PHE A 122 -9.18 6.87 2.67
N SER A 123 -9.94 7.87 3.13
CA SER A 123 -11.25 7.60 3.73
C SER A 123 -12.21 6.94 2.74
N GLY A 124 -12.18 7.36 1.47
CA GLY A 124 -12.97 6.74 0.41
C GLY A 124 -12.56 5.29 0.15
N LEU A 125 -11.26 5.03 0.01
CA LEU A 125 -10.74 3.67 -0.18
C LEU A 125 -11.01 2.77 1.04
N TRP A 126 -10.87 3.27 2.25
CA TRP A 126 -11.21 2.51 3.45
C TRP A 126 -12.69 2.16 3.51
N ASN A 127 -13.59 3.08 3.21
CA ASN A 127 -15.02 2.78 3.15
C ASN A 127 -15.31 1.68 2.12
N TRP A 128 -14.70 1.79 0.92
CA TRP A 128 -14.81 0.78 -0.11
C TRP A 128 -14.30 -0.62 0.34
N GLN A 129 -13.19 -0.66 1.09
CA GLN A 129 -12.67 -1.90 1.68
C GLN A 129 -13.58 -2.43 2.80
N PHE A 130 -14.11 -1.52 3.65
CA PHE A 130 -15.03 -1.88 4.73
C PHE A 130 -16.29 -2.59 4.25
N GLU A 131 -16.84 -2.17 3.12
CA GLU A 131 -17.99 -2.83 2.52
C GLU A 131 -17.74 -4.31 2.19
N ARG A 132 -16.48 -4.65 1.97
CA ARG A 132 -16.01 -6.00 1.60
C ARG A 132 -15.48 -6.81 2.78
N LEU A 133 -15.40 -6.22 3.95
CA LEU A 133 -14.96 -6.92 5.16
C LEU A 133 -15.97 -8.03 5.49
N PRO A 134 -15.54 -9.30 5.67
CA PRO A 134 -16.43 -10.39 6.00
C PRO A 134 -17.17 -10.14 7.33
N GLU A 135 -18.33 -10.71 7.49
CA GLU A 135 -19.02 -10.68 8.78
C GLU A 135 -18.34 -11.66 9.74
N CYS A 136 -18.04 -11.20 10.94
CA CYS A 136 -17.52 -12.02 12.02
C CYS A 136 -18.57 -12.11 13.13
N SER A 137 -19.13 -13.31 13.35
CA SER A 137 -20.20 -13.55 14.33
C SER A 137 -19.76 -13.31 15.78
N SER A 138 -18.48 -13.54 16.06
CA SER A 138 -17.84 -13.29 17.36
C SER A 138 -17.45 -11.81 17.59
N GLY A 139 -17.61 -10.97 16.56
CA GLY A 139 -17.07 -9.61 16.58
C GLY A 139 -15.63 -9.53 16.11
N TYR A 140 -15.02 -8.34 16.21
CA TYR A 140 -13.64 -8.09 15.85
C TYR A 140 -12.85 -7.58 17.04
N SER A 141 -11.65 -8.11 17.23
CA SER A 141 -10.66 -7.54 18.15
C SER A 141 -9.91 -6.40 17.47
N LEU A 142 -9.84 -5.26 18.14
CA LEU A 142 -9.11 -4.09 17.66
C LEU A 142 -7.73 -4.05 18.33
N ASP A 143 -6.71 -4.39 17.56
CA ASP A 143 -5.32 -4.29 17.98
C ASP A 143 -4.76 -2.91 17.67
N LEU A 144 -4.19 -2.26 18.67
CA LEU A 144 -3.49 -0.99 18.53
C LEU A 144 -2.00 -1.20 18.70
N ASP A 145 -1.24 -0.76 17.72
CA ASP A 145 0.22 -0.81 17.80
C ASP A 145 0.85 0.53 17.38
N SER A 146 1.99 0.82 17.99
CA SER A 146 2.84 1.93 17.58
C SER A 146 4.25 1.44 17.34
N THR A 147 4.82 1.81 16.22
CA THR A 147 6.17 1.44 15.86
C THR A 147 7.04 2.67 15.58
N VAL A 148 8.33 2.48 15.43
CA VAL A 148 9.27 3.55 15.15
C VAL A 148 9.80 3.40 13.75
N PHE A 149 9.53 4.40 12.89
CA PHE A 149 10.12 4.49 11.57
C PHE A 149 11.28 5.46 11.57
N GLU A 150 12.50 4.95 11.64
CA GLU A 150 13.70 5.75 11.50
C GLU A 150 13.75 6.46 10.14
N ARG A 151 14.24 7.69 10.17
CA ARG A 151 14.39 8.52 8.98
C ARG A 151 15.84 8.98 8.80
N TYR A 152 16.23 9.01 7.54
CA TYR A 152 17.51 9.54 7.10
C TYR A 152 17.23 10.77 6.25
N GLY A 153 17.70 11.94 6.69
CA GLY A 153 17.45 13.23 6.03
C GLY A 153 16.36 14.05 6.70
N HIS A 154 15.92 15.10 6.03
CA HIS A 154 15.02 16.14 6.55
C HIS A 154 13.59 15.93 6.05
N GLN A 155 12.88 14.93 6.59
CA GLN A 155 11.47 14.75 6.28
C GLN A 155 10.59 15.52 7.26
N LEU A 156 9.47 16.06 6.75
CA LEU A 156 8.49 16.78 7.57
C LEU A 156 7.96 15.87 8.68
N GLY A 157 8.00 16.35 9.93
CA GLY A 157 7.55 15.60 11.10
C GLY A 157 8.52 14.54 11.61
N ALA A 158 9.65 14.31 10.94
CA ALA A 158 10.71 13.44 11.45
C ALA A 158 11.49 14.18 12.55
N LEU A 159 11.18 13.90 13.80
CA LEU A 159 11.77 14.52 14.97
C LEU A 159 12.51 13.48 15.83
N ARG A 160 13.45 13.96 16.63
CA ARG A 160 14.11 13.15 17.66
C ARG A 160 13.17 12.92 18.82
N GLY A 161 13.07 11.67 19.28
CA GLY A 161 12.20 11.27 20.37
C GLY A 161 12.53 9.90 20.88
N PRO A 162 11.63 9.26 21.66
CA PRO A 162 11.82 7.92 22.19
C PRO A 162 12.04 6.91 21.05
N ASN A 163 13.26 6.44 20.91
CA ASN A 163 13.63 5.37 19.98
C ASN A 163 14.48 4.36 20.72
N PRO A 164 13.93 3.21 21.13
CA PRO A 164 14.64 2.22 21.92
C PRO A 164 15.80 1.55 21.19
N ARG A 165 15.79 1.58 19.85
CA ARG A 165 16.84 0.93 19.03
C ARG A 165 17.99 1.86 18.69
N LYS A 166 17.70 3.15 18.43
CA LYS A 166 18.72 4.14 18.05
C LYS A 166 18.36 5.50 18.63
N HIS A 167 18.95 5.80 19.77
CA HIS A 167 18.82 7.10 20.41
C HIS A 167 19.26 8.23 19.46
N SER A 168 18.59 9.38 19.56
CA SER A 168 18.90 10.60 18.81
C SER A 168 18.68 10.58 17.28
N ARG A 169 18.14 9.50 16.68
CA ARG A 169 17.77 9.50 15.28
C ARG A 169 16.40 10.12 15.07
N PRO A 170 16.23 10.99 14.03
CA PRO A 170 14.91 11.43 13.62
C PRO A 170 14.04 10.23 13.21
N SER A 171 12.79 10.25 13.63
CA SER A 171 11.86 9.16 13.36
C SER A 171 10.43 9.68 13.18
N HIS A 172 9.54 8.82 12.72
CA HIS A 172 8.11 8.95 12.90
C HIS A 172 7.61 7.82 13.80
N HIS A 173 6.55 8.08 14.56
CA HIS A 173 5.86 7.12 15.40
C HIS A 173 4.44 6.88 14.90
N PRO A 174 4.25 6.11 13.81
CA PRO A 174 2.91 5.76 13.36
C PRO A 174 2.16 5.00 14.46
N LEU A 175 0.87 5.26 14.54
CA LEU A 175 -0.09 4.51 15.32
C LEU A 175 -1.02 3.83 14.33
N VAL A 176 -1.20 2.53 14.48
CA VAL A 176 -2.02 1.71 13.60
C VAL A 176 -3.08 0.95 14.39
N ALA A 177 -4.25 0.78 13.80
CA ALA A 177 -5.34 -0.02 14.32
C ALA A 177 -5.63 -1.15 13.32
N VAL A 178 -5.63 -2.37 13.79
CA VAL A 178 -5.82 -3.57 12.96
C VAL A 178 -6.99 -4.37 13.52
N LEU A 179 -7.87 -4.86 12.66
CA LEU A 179 -8.86 -5.87 13.00
C LEU A 179 -8.21 -7.23 12.90
N ALA A 180 -7.97 -7.88 14.05
CA ALA A 180 -7.13 -9.07 14.15
C ALA A 180 -7.65 -10.24 13.30
N GLU A 181 -8.94 -10.54 13.39
CA GLU A 181 -9.56 -11.69 12.71
C GLU A 181 -9.56 -11.54 11.18
N ALA A 182 -9.60 -10.30 10.68
CA ALA A 182 -9.61 -10.01 9.26
C ALA A 182 -8.23 -9.64 8.69
N HIS A 183 -7.21 -9.51 9.55
CA HIS A 183 -5.89 -8.95 9.19
C HIS A 183 -6.00 -7.61 8.44
N PHE A 184 -6.95 -6.79 8.87
CA PHE A 184 -7.35 -5.59 8.16
C PHE A 184 -6.88 -4.33 8.88
N LEU A 185 -6.10 -3.48 8.18
CA LEU A 185 -5.69 -2.17 8.70
C LEU A 185 -6.90 -1.23 8.68
N LEU A 186 -7.45 -0.96 9.86
CA LEU A 186 -8.63 -0.13 10.04
C LEU A 186 -8.32 1.36 9.92
N HIS A 187 -7.24 1.80 10.55
CA HIS A 187 -6.86 3.21 10.63
C HIS A 187 -5.36 3.37 10.86
N GLY A 188 -4.80 4.51 10.49
CA GLY A 188 -3.39 4.81 10.67
C GLY A 188 -3.11 6.31 10.79
N TRP A 189 -2.37 6.70 11.83
CA TRP A 189 -1.80 8.04 11.97
C TRP A 189 -0.30 8.00 11.80
N LEU A 190 0.25 8.89 10.99
CA LEU A 190 1.69 9.15 10.95
C LEU A 190 2.02 10.28 11.92
N ARG A 191 2.43 9.92 13.15
CA ARG A 191 2.81 10.89 14.18
C ARG A 191 4.29 11.25 14.06
N SER A 192 4.66 12.44 14.56
CA SER A 192 6.05 12.86 14.62
C SER A 192 6.85 12.03 15.64
N GLY A 193 8.17 11.96 15.45
CA GLY A 193 9.06 11.10 16.24
C GLY A 193 9.18 11.46 17.72
N ASN A 194 8.78 12.67 18.11
CA ASN A 194 8.76 13.11 19.51
C ASN A 194 7.43 12.78 20.22
N CYS A 195 6.50 12.10 19.57
CA CYS A 195 5.28 11.65 20.21
C CYS A 195 5.54 10.44 21.10
N GLY A 196 5.10 10.51 22.36
CA GLY A 196 5.00 9.34 23.23
C GLY A 196 3.90 8.38 22.76
N THR A 197 3.97 7.13 23.19
CA THR A 197 3.05 6.07 22.76
C THR A 197 1.58 6.40 23.05
N SER A 198 1.28 6.97 24.22
CA SER A 198 -0.08 7.29 24.67
C SER A 198 -0.67 8.59 24.12
N ARG A 199 0.16 9.44 23.49
CA ARG A 199 -0.30 10.75 23.02
C ARG A 199 -1.27 10.60 21.86
N GLY A 200 -2.48 11.17 22.03
CA GLY A 200 -3.52 11.17 21.00
C GLY A 200 -4.25 9.83 20.82
N VAL A 201 -4.05 8.83 21.68
CA VAL A 201 -4.68 7.51 21.54
C VAL A 201 -6.20 7.59 21.65
N VAL A 202 -6.73 8.46 22.51
CA VAL A 202 -8.19 8.61 22.71
C VAL A 202 -8.85 9.18 21.45
N GLU A 203 -8.28 10.23 20.88
CA GLU A 203 -8.76 10.84 19.64
C GLU A 203 -8.65 9.86 18.47
N TYR A 204 -7.53 9.16 18.39
CA TYR A 204 -7.31 8.12 17.41
C TYR A 204 -8.35 6.99 17.48
N LEU A 205 -8.63 6.50 18.69
CA LEU A 205 -9.66 5.49 18.92
C LEU A 205 -11.05 5.98 18.53
N LYS A 206 -11.41 7.22 18.87
CA LYS A 206 -12.68 7.82 18.44
C LYS A 206 -12.82 7.82 16.92
N GLU A 207 -11.75 8.18 16.20
CA GLU A 207 -11.75 8.15 14.73
C GLU A 207 -11.87 6.72 14.19
N ALA A 208 -11.08 5.78 14.71
CA ALA A 208 -11.12 4.38 14.30
C ALA A 208 -12.50 3.74 14.54
N LEU A 209 -13.09 3.96 15.72
CA LEU A 209 -14.41 3.45 16.06
C LEU A 209 -15.51 4.11 15.22
N ALA A 210 -15.40 5.41 14.90
CA ALA A 210 -16.35 6.09 14.02
C ALA A 210 -16.33 5.52 12.59
N LEU A 211 -15.16 5.13 12.07
CA LEU A 211 -15.05 4.44 10.80
C LEU A 211 -15.76 3.08 10.85
N PHE A 212 -15.55 2.32 11.90
CA PHE A 212 -16.17 1.00 12.09
C PHE A 212 -17.68 1.09 12.28
N ALA A 213 -18.18 2.04 13.07
CA ALA A 213 -19.60 2.24 13.33
C ALA A 213 -20.40 2.56 12.06
N ARG A 214 -19.83 3.26 11.09
CA ARG A 214 -20.47 3.54 9.79
C ARG A 214 -20.86 2.28 9.03
N LYS A 215 -20.04 1.23 9.08
CA LYS A 215 -20.34 -0.05 8.42
C LYS A 215 -21.51 -0.76 9.09
N THR A 216 -21.51 -0.83 10.41
CA THR A 216 -22.55 -1.56 11.18
C THR A 216 -23.93 -0.92 11.04
N CYS A 217 -24.01 0.38 10.80
CA CYS A 217 -25.25 1.06 10.46
C CYS A 217 -25.73 0.81 9.03
N ALA A 218 -24.79 0.65 8.07
CA ALA A 218 -25.14 0.45 6.67
C ALA A 218 -25.56 -0.99 6.35
N SER A 219 -25.01 -1.99 7.06
CA SER A 219 -25.29 -3.42 6.83
C SER A 219 -26.44 -3.99 7.65
N ARG A 220 -26.90 -3.26 8.68
CA ARG A 220 -28.04 -3.64 9.52
C ARG A 220 -29.03 -2.51 9.55
N GLY A 221 -30.16 -2.66 8.88
CA GLY A 221 -31.34 -1.91 9.26
C GLY A 221 -31.54 -2.07 10.77
N ALA A 222 -31.11 -1.07 11.54
CA ALA A 222 -31.45 -0.76 12.95
C ALA A 222 -31.40 -1.87 14.00
N SER A 223 -30.48 -2.84 14.00
CA SER A 223 -30.35 -3.75 15.13
C SER A 223 -28.91 -3.93 15.62
N ARG A 224 -28.67 -3.25 16.74
CA ARG A 224 -27.63 -3.43 17.79
C ARG A 224 -26.21 -3.81 17.36
N CYS A 225 -25.37 -2.79 17.28
CA CYS A 225 -23.92 -2.93 17.36
C CYS A 225 -23.53 -3.27 18.83
N ARG A 226 -22.90 -4.41 19.07
CA ARG A 226 -22.18 -4.67 20.33
C ARG A 226 -20.69 -4.62 20.03
N LEU A 227 -20.02 -3.65 20.62
CA LEU A 227 -18.57 -3.65 20.83
C LEU A 227 -18.33 -4.37 22.17
N PHE A 228 -17.47 -5.36 22.15
CA PHE A 228 -16.91 -5.96 23.36
C PHE A 228 -15.50 -5.45 23.58
#